data_9b0b1dea8508103dd011805a9413700f
#
_entry.id   9b0b1dea8508103dd011805a9413700f
#
_cell.length_a   1.000
_cell.length_b   1.000
_cell.length_c   1.000
_cell.angle_alpha   90.00
_cell.angle_beta   90.00
_cell.angle_gamma   90.00
#
_symmetry.space_group_name_H-M   'P 1'
#
loop_
_entity.id
_entity.type
_entity.pdbx_description
1 polymer ?
#
loop_
_entity_poly.entity_id
_entity_poly.type
_entity_poly.pdbx_seq_one_letter_code
_entity_poly.pdbx_strand_id
1 'polypeptide(L)'
;MEKIRVAIAGVGNCASSLIQGVTYYKNANPGDDVPGLMHVMLGGYHVSDLEFVAAFDVDASKVGSDLSKAIDGGQNNTIKFAEVPALGVTVQRGPTMDGLNKYYHAMIEESPADSVDVTQVLRDSRAQVFVSYLPVGSDAAQRYYAQCALDAGVAFVNAIPVFIASDPVWAKKFADAGVPIIGDDIKSQVGATIVHRVLARLFEDRGLTLDHTYQLNVGGNMDFKNMLERERLESKKISKTQAVTSQLEISNMDPDDVHIGPSDHVPWLKDRKWAYIRMEGRNFGDVPLNVELKLEVWDSPNSAGVIIDAVRCAKVALDRGIGGPIVGPSAYFMKSPPIQYHDDVAHDMVEAFADRGAENIVWPSADVLEEALAEVEAEAKIDSDVAMHVVSPTRATPGSSDTLFTRG
;
A
#
# COMPACT_ATOMS: atom_id res chain seq x y z
N MET A 1 -12.54 17.74 -20.92
CA MET A 1 -11.48 16.71 -20.86
C MET A 1 -12.16 15.36 -20.68
N GLU A 2 -11.52 14.30 -21.11
CA GLU A 2 -12.02 12.94 -20.89
C GLU A 2 -11.93 12.60 -19.41
N LYS A 3 -12.96 11.95 -18.85
CA LYS A 3 -12.97 11.51 -17.44
C LYS A 3 -12.07 10.28 -17.27
N ILE A 4 -11.48 10.14 -16.10
CA ILE A 4 -10.75 8.93 -15.69
C ILE A 4 -11.75 8.00 -15.02
N ARG A 5 -12.04 6.87 -15.65
CA ARG A 5 -13.02 5.89 -15.15
C ARG A 5 -12.37 4.96 -14.14
N VAL A 6 -12.74 5.14 -12.87
CA VAL A 6 -12.08 4.49 -11.71
C VAL A 6 -12.96 3.39 -11.14
N ALA A 7 -12.40 2.20 -10.99
CA ALA A 7 -12.97 1.10 -10.20
C ALA A 7 -12.27 1.02 -8.84
N ILE A 8 -12.98 0.53 -7.80
CA ILE A 8 -12.46 0.40 -6.44
C ILE A 8 -12.75 -1.01 -5.90
N ALA A 9 -11.76 -1.68 -5.31
CA ALA A 9 -11.94 -2.85 -4.46
C ALA A 9 -11.69 -2.47 -2.99
N GLY A 10 -12.67 -2.74 -2.11
CA GLY A 10 -12.66 -2.33 -0.73
C GLY A 10 -13.25 -0.94 -0.49
N VAL A 11 -14.51 -0.87 -0.09
CA VAL A 11 -15.27 0.38 0.16
C VAL A 11 -15.16 0.75 1.64
N GLY A 12 -13.92 0.88 2.14
CA GLY A 12 -13.59 1.25 3.51
C GLY A 12 -13.39 2.77 3.69
N ASN A 13 -12.75 3.15 4.80
CA ASN A 13 -12.42 4.54 5.15
C ASN A 13 -11.60 5.25 4.04
N CYS A 14 -10.64 4.56 3.42
CA CYS A 14 -9.81 5.14 2.37
C CYS A 14 -10.63 5.46 1.12
N ALA A 15 -11.52 4.55 0.69
CA ALA A 15 -12.43 4.80 -0.40
C ALA A 15 -13.41 5.94 -0.09
N SER A 16 -13.92 6.00 1.16
CA SER A 16 -14.76 7.10 1.62
C SER A 16 -14.04 8.43 1.49
N SER A 17 -12.82 8.53 1.99
CA SER A 17 -12.02 9.76 1.93
C SER A 17 -11.66 10.17 0.50
N LEU A 18 -11.34 9.22 -0.37
CA LEU A 18 -11.07 9.47 -1.78
C LEU A 18 -12.29 10.08 -2.50
N ILE A 19 -13.46 9.45 -2.34
CA ILE A 19 -14.70 9.88 -3.00
C ILE A 19 -15.18 11.24 -2.47
N GLN A 20 -15.11 11.44 -1.15
CA GLN A 20 -15.35 12.73 -0.53
C GLN A 20 -14.36 13.79 -1.05
N GLY A 21 -13.08 13.46 -1.18
CA GLY A 21 -12.03 14.34 -1.67
C GLY A 21 -12.30 14.82 -3.09
N VAL A 22 -12.61 13.91 -4.00
CA VAL A 22 -12.98 14.28 -5.39
C VAL A 22 -14.19 15.22 -5.41
N THR A 23 -15.17 14.97 -4.54
CA THR A 23 -16.37 15.84 -4.43
C THR A 23 -16.02 17.21 -3.84
N TYR A 24 -15.19 17.25 -2.80
CA TYR A 24 -14.79 18.47 -2.09
C TYR A 24 -13.99 19.42 -2.99
N TYR A 25 -13.00 18.88 -3.68
CA TYR A 25 -12.08 19.65 -4.53
C TYR A 25 -12.55 19.84 -5.99
N LYS A 26 -13.77 19.45 -6.33
CA LYS A 26 -14.28 19.50 -7.72
C LYS A 26 -14.21 20.88 -8.39
N ASN A 27 -14.20 21.95 -7.60
CA ASN A 27 -14.17 23.33 -8.09
C ASN A 27 -12.82 24.01 -7.79
N ALA A 28 -11.78 23.28 -7.41
CA ALA A 28 -10.44 23.83 -7.19
C ALA A 28 -9.90 24.42 -8.50
N ASN A 29 -9.29 25.62 -8.44
CA ASN A 29 -8.70 26.21 -9.65
C ASN A 29 -7.18 25.91 -9.70
N PRO A 30 -6.64 25.61 -10.89
CA PRO A 30 -5.22 25.27 -11.04
C PRO A 30 -4.24 26.34 -10.55
N GLY A 31 -4.66 27.58 -10.48
CA GLY A 31 -3.82 28.69 -10.01
C GLY A 31 -3.96 29.02 -8.52
N ASP A 32 -4.84 28.30 -7.80
CA ASP A 32 -5.07 28.53 -6.39
C ASP A 32 -4.11 27.66 -5.55
N ASP A 33 -3.71 28.17 -4.40
CA ASP A 33 -3.09 27.38 -3.34
C ASP A 33 -4.22 26.64 -2.62
N VAL A 34 -4.31 25.31 -2.87
CA VAL A 34 -5.40 24.46 -2.38
C VAL A 34 -4.87 23.51 -1.31
N PRO A 35 -5.04 23.84 -0.01
CA PRO A 35 -4.57 22.98 1.06
C PRO A 35 -5.13 21.55 0.95
N GLY A 36 -4.25 20.56 1.07
CA GLY A 36 -4.60 19.14 1.05
C GLY A 36 -4.52 18.47 -0.33
N LEU A 37 -4.33 19.21 -1.40
CA LEU A 37 -3.95 18.66 -2.72
C LEU A 37 -2.48 18.94 -3.00
N MET A 38 -1.74 17.92 -3.44
CA MET A 38 -0.39 18.12 -3.98
C MET A 38 -0.48 18.82 -5.34
N HIS A 39 -1.47 18.40 -6.15
CA HIS A 39 -1.71 18.97 -7.48
C HIS A 39 -3.22 19.16 -7.70
N VAL A 40 -3.65 20.35 -8.11
CA VAL A 40 -4.99 20.57 -8.64
C VAL A 40 -5.10 19.93 -10.03
N MET A 41 -4.07 20.14 -10.85
CA MET A 41 -3.90 19.53 -12.18
C MET A 41 -2.65 18.68 -12.18
N LEU A 42 -2.71 17.48 -12.75
CA LEU A 42 -1.54 16.61 -12.95
C LEU A 42 -1.67 15.91 -14.29
N GLY A 43 -0.64 15.98 -15.13
CA GLY A 43 -0.62 15.35 -16.45
C GLY A 43 -1.78 15.76 -17.38
N GLY A 44 -2.35 16.94 -17.16
CA GLY A 44 -3.49 17.47 -17.88
C GLY A 44 -4.86 17.05 -17.32
N TYR A 45 -4.90 16.32 -16.19
CA TYR A 45 -6.14 15.90 -15.53
C TYR A 45 -6.39 16.69 -14.26
N HIS A 46 -7.61 17.22 -14.11
CA HIS A 46 -8.09 17.87 -12.89
C HIS A 46 -8.56 16.82 -11.87
N VAL A 47 -8.56 17.17 -10.57
CA VAL A 47 -9.10 16.28 -9.52
C VAL A 47 -10.53 15.82 -9.80
N SER A 48 -11.37 16.68 -10.36
CA SER A 48 -12.76 16.35 -10.72
C SER A 48 -12.91 15.47 -11.96
N ASP A 49 -11.80 15.11 -12.61
CA ASP A 49 -11.88 14.21 -13.77
C ASP A 49 -11.96 12.73 -13.37
N LEU A 50 -11.76 12.41 -12.10
CA LEU A 50 -12.00 11.07 -11.58
C LEU A 50 -13.51 10.78 -11.55
N GLU A 51 -13.94 9.73 -12.25
CA GLU A 51 -15.32 9.23 -12.30
C GLU A 51 -15.35 7.79 -11.80
N PHE A 52 -16.05 7.55 -10.68
CA PHE A 52 -16.18 6.19 -10.15
C PHE A 52 -17.22 5.42 -10.97
N VAL A 53 -16.87 4.22 -11.44
CA VAL A 53 -17.70 3.45 -12.38
C VAL A 53 -17.98 2.02 -11.93
N ALA A 54 -17.20 1.47 -11.00
CA ALA A 54 -17.43 0.17 -10.40
C ALA A 54 -16.85 0.14 -8.97
N ALA A 55 -17.46 -0.64 -8.09
CA ALA A 55 -16.98 -0.83 -6.74
C ALA A 55 -17.30 -2.25 -6.25
N PHE A 56 -16.35 -2.84 -5.51
CA PHE A 56 -16.44 -4.19 -4.97
C PHE A 56 -16.20 -4.19 -3.48
N ASP A 57 -17.03 -4.90 -2.74
CA ASP A 57 -16.88 -5.14 -1.30
C ASP A 57 -17.47 -6.52 -0.95
N VAL A 58 -17.23 -6.99 0.27
CA VAL A 58 -17.79 -8.24 0.80
C VAL A 58 -18.85 -8.00 1.88
N ASP A 59 -18.90 -6.80 2.45
CA ASP A 59 -19.76 -6.41 3.56
C ASP A 59 -21.24 -6.31 3.14
N ALA A 60 -22.12 -7.07 3.78
CA ALA A 60 -23.57 -7.08 3.53
C ALA A 60 -24.21 -5.69 3.68
N SER A 61 -23.66 -4.83 4.54
CA SER A 61 -24.18 -3.47 4.74
C SER A 61 -23.87 -2.51 3.58
N LYS A 62 -22.99 -2.90 2.66
CA LYS A 62 -22.51 -2.08 1.52
C LYS A 62 -22.92 -2.64 0.18
N VAL A 63 -22.83 -3.96 0.01
CA VAL A 63 -23.19 -4.65 -1.24
C VAL A 63 -24.65 -4.38 -1.59
N GLY A 64 -24.90 -3.99 -2.84
CA GLY A 64 -26.23 -3.61 -3.35
C GLY A 64 -26.60 -2.15 -3.11
N SER A 65 -25.83 -1.39 -2.33
CA SER A 65 -26.05 0.04 -2.10
C SER A 65 -25.35 0.89 -3.15
N ASP A 66 -25.84 2.12 -3.37
CA ASP A 66 -25.10 3.14 -4.13
C ASP A 66 -23.79 3.46 -3.40
N LEU A 67 -22.70 3.59 -4.14
CA LEU A 67 -21.37 3.84 -3.61
C LEU A 67 -21.34 5.08 -2.70
N SER A 68 -22.11 6.13 -3.02
CA SER A 68 -22.21 7.34 -2.18
C SER A 68 -22.78 7.09 -0.78
N LYS A 69 -23.55 6.00 -0.61
CA LYS A 69 -24.07 5.58 0.70
C LYS A 69 -23.18 4.55 1.36
N ALA A 70 -22.62 3.63 0.56
CA ALA A 70 -21.75 2.57 1.04
C ALA A 70 -20.49 3.12 1.72
N ILE A 71 -19.97 4.27 1.28
CA ILE A 71 -18.81 4.93 1.92
C ILE A 71 -19.05 5.38 3.36
N ASP A 72 -20.30 5.56 3.77
CA ASP A 72 -20.71 5.89 5.14
C ASP A 72 -21.23 4.64 5.90
N GLY A 73 -21.25 3.47 5.25
CA GLY A 73 -21.82 2.22 5.77
C GLY A 73 -20.86 1.36 6.58
N GLY A 74 -21.42 0.37 7.26
CA GLY A 74 -20.68 -0.67 7.97
C GLY A 74 -19.78 -0.12 9.08
N GLN A 75 -18.51 -0.51 9.05
CA GLN A 75 -17.51 -0.12 10.04
C GLN A 75 -16.72 1.15 9.67
N ASN A 76 -17.14 1.86 8.61
CA ASN A 76 -16.49 3.10 8.22
C ASN A 76 -16.69 4.17 9.30
N ASN A 77 -15.60 4.79 9.73
CA ASN A 77 -15.58 5.72 10.86
C ASN A 77 -14.67 6.94 10.60
N THR A 78 -14.28 7.16 9.33
CA THR A 78 -13.53 8.36 8.96
C THR A 78 -14.38 9.61 9.09
N ILE A 79 -13.72 10.77 9.15
CA ILE A 79 -14.40 12.05 9.25
C ILE A 79 -15.19 12.34 7.97
N LYS A 80 -16.41 12.85 8.12
CA LYS A 80 -17.20 13.34 6.98
C LYS A 80 -16.90 14.82 6.75
N PHE A 81 -16.34 15.15 5.60
CA PHE A 81 -15.96 16.51 5.20
C PHE A 81 -16.60 16.95 3.89
N ALA A 82 -17.32 16.05 3.21
CA ALA A 82 -18.11 16.37 2.02
C ALA A 82 -19.39 15.53 1.95
N GLU A 83 -20.48 16.15 1.44
CA GLU A 83 -21.69 15.43 1.07
C GLU A 83 -21.55 14.93 -0.36
N VAL A 84 -21.51 13.61 -0.52
CA VAL A 84 -21.37 12.96 -1.83
C VAL A 84 -22.75 12.73 -2.43
N PRO A 85 -23.07 13.30 -3.61
CA PRO A 85 -24.33 13.04 -4.27
C PRO A 85 -24.40 11.58 -4.75
N ALA A 86 -25.60 11.08 -5.05
CA ALA A 86 -25.77 9.75 -5.64
C ALA A 86 -24.89 9.60 -6.89
N LEU A 87 -24.07 8.54 -6.90
CA LEU A 87 -23.12 8.28 -7.97
C LEU A 87 -23.70 7.36 -9.06
N GLY A 88 -24.80 6.66 -8.78
CA GLY A 88 -25.37 5.67 -9.69
C GLY A 88 -24.52 4.41 -9.84
N VAL A 89 -23.57 4.19 -8.94
CA VAL A 89 -22.65 3.04 -8.92
C VAL A 89 -23.04 2.11 -7.79
N THR A 90 -23.57 0.95 -8.12
CA THR A 90 -23.91 -0.08 -7.13
C THR A 90 -22.65 -0.82 -6.71
N VAL A 91 -22.42 -0.94 -5.39
CA VAL A 91 -21.35 -1.78 -4.85
C VAL A 91 -21.69 -3.25 -5.10
N GLN A 92 -20.81 -3.96 -5.78
CA GLN A 92 -20.98 -5.37 -6.14
C GLN A 92 -20.22 -6.29 -5.20
N ARG A 93 -20.70 -7.54 -5.06
CA ARG A 93 -20.08 -8.56 -4.24
C ARG A 93 -18.79 -9.06 -4.92
N GLY A 94 -17.64 -8.73 -4.35
CA GLY A 94 -16.35 -9.32 -4.72
C GLY A 94 -16.14 -10.70 -4.06
N PRO A 95 -15.17 -11.51 -4.51
CA PRO A 95 -14.89 -12.79 -3.85
C PRO A 95 -14.23 -12.59 -2.48
N THR A 96 -14.58 -13.47 -1.54
CA THR A 96 -13.86 -13.62 -0.27
C THR A 96 -12.86 -14.75 -0.42
N MET A 97 -11.56 -14.45 -0.48
CA MET A 97 -10.51 -15.43 -0.77
C MET A 97 -9.64 -15.74 0.46
N ASP A 98 -9.07 -14.71 1.10
CA ASP A 98 -8.26 -14.87 2.31
C ASP A 98 -9.11 -14.98 3.57
N GLY A 99 -10.41 -14.84 3.40
CA GLY A 99 -11.37 -14.79 4.48
C GLY A 99 -11.26 -13.52 5.33
N LEU A 100 -12.25 -13.36 6.17
CA LEU A 100 -12.21 -12.37 7.23
C LEU A 100 -11.44 -12.98 8.41
N ASN A 101 -10.54 -12.21 9.00
CA ASN A 101 -9.89 -12.64 10.23
C ASN A 101 -10.87 -12.69 11.41
N LYS A 102 -10.46 -13.29 12.54
CA LYS A 102 -11.33 -13.44 13.73
C LYS A 102 -11.93 -12.12 14.25
N TYR A 103 -11.24 -11.01 14.04
CA TYR A 103 -11.72 -9.69 14.46
C TYR A 103 -12.75 -9.12 13.48
N TYR A 104 -12.59 -9.39 12.19
CA TYR A 104 -13.53 -8.96 11.16
C TYR A 104 -14.82 -9.76 11.19
N HIS A 105 -14.76 -11.10 11.37
CA HIS A 105 -15.94 -11.94 11.51
C HIS A 105 -16.88 -11.53 12.66
N ALA A 106 -16.33 -10.87 13.69
CA ALA A 106 -17.14 -10.36 14.80
C ALA A 106 -17.88 -9.05 14.47
N MET A 107 -17.55 -8.39 13.35
CA MET A 107 -18.01 -7.03 13.04
C MET A 107 -18.56 -6.87 11.63
N ILE A 108 -18.17 -7.72 10.70
CA ILE A 108 -18.57 -7.67 9.30
C ILE A 108 -19.35 -8.93 8.99
N GLU A 109 -20.59 -8.75 8.54
CA GLU A 109 -21.39 -9.82 7.97
C GLU A 109 -21.11 -9.89 6.47
N GLU A 110 -20.72 -11.06 5.97
CA GLU A 110 -20.53 -11.23 4.53
C GLU A 110 -21.86 -11.20 3.81
N SER A 111 -21.91 -10.49 2.70
CA SER A 111 -23.08 -10.46 1.84
C SER A 111 -23.39 -11.86 1.31
N PRO A 112 -24.67 -12.32 1.40
CA PRO A 112 -25.09 -13.58 0.84
C PRO A 112 -25.20 -13.60 -0.69
N ALA A 113 -24.98 -12.47 -1.35
CA ALA A 113 -25.01 -12.38 -2.81
C ALA A 113 -23.87 -13.19 -3.43
N ASP A 114 -24.10 -13.70 -4.63
CA ASP A 114 -23.04 -14.34 -5.40
C ASP A 114 -21.96 -13.34 -5.78
N SER A 115 -20.69 -13.80 -5.79
CA SER A 115 -19.58 -13.00 -6.30
C SER A 115 -19.71 -12.78 -7.80
N VAL A 116 -19.48 -11.53 -8.23
CA VAL A 116 -19.51 -11.18 -9.66
C VAL A 116 -18.21 -11.57 -10.36
N ASP A 117 -18.25 -11.69 -11.69
CA ASP A 117 -17.06 -11.70 -12.53
C ASP A 117 -16.46 -10.30 -12.57
N VAL A 118 -15.41 -10.08 -11.76
CA VAL A 118 -14.75 -8.78 -11.63
C VAL A 118 -14.16 -8.31 -12.97
N THR A 119 -13.55 -9.21 -13.73
CA THR A 119 -12.96 -8.91 -15.05
C THR A 119 -14.03 -8.41 -16.02
N GLN A 120 -15.18 -9.09 -16.03
CA GLN A 120 -16.29 -8.67 -16.90
C GLN A 120 -16.86 -7.31 -16.47
N VAL A 121 -17.03 -7.08 -15.16
CA VAL A 121 -17.50 -5.78 -14.64
C VAL A 121 -16.54 -4.65 -14.99
N LEU A 122 -15.21 -4.87 -14.89
CA LEU A 122 -14.21 -3.88 -15.29
C LEU A 122 -14.31 -3.52 -16.77
N ARG A 123 -14.55 -4.51 -17.63
CA ARG A 123 -14.75 -4.29 -19.08
C ARG A 123 -16.06 -3.55 -19.37
N ASP A 124 -17.17 -3.99 -18.79
CA ASP A 124 -18.51 -3.43 -19.05
C ASP A 124 -18.61 -1.99 -18.54
N SER A 125 -18.02 -1.71 -17.38
CA SER A 125 -17.91 -0.36 -16.82
C SER A 125 -16.89 0.51 -17.56
N ARG A 126 -16.10 -0.06 -18.49
CA ARG A 126 -15.00 0.62 -19.17
C ARG A 126 -14.06 1.29 -18.17
N ALA A 127 -13.75 0.64 -17.06
CA ALA A 127 -12.79 1.14 -16.10
C ALA A 127 -11.42 1.32 -16.77
N GLN A 128 -10.70 2.37 -16.42
CA GLN A 128 -9.37 2.67 -16.92
C GLN A 128 -8.32 2.47 -15.83
N VAL A 129 -8.68 2.79 -14.58
CA VAL A 129 -7.81 2.61 -13.42
C VAL A 129 -8.58 1.86 -12.33
N PHE A 130 -7.95 0.85 -11.75
CA PHE A 130 -8.51 0.04 -10.68
C PHE A 130 -7.69 0.22 -9.41
N VAL A 131 -8.28 0.78 -8.36
CA VAL A 131 -7.65 1.03 -7.07
C VAL A 131 -8.02 -0.07 -6.09
N SER A 132 -7.03 -0.69 -5.47
CA SER A 132 -7.24 -1.69 -4.42
C SER A 132 -6.96 -1.13 -3.03
N TYR A 133 -7.99 -1.19 -2.17
CA TYR A 133 -7.99 -0.82 -0.75
C TYR A 133 -8.38 -2.00 0.15
N LEU A 134 -7.97 -3.20 -0.23
CA LEU A 134 -8.25 -4.40 0.57
C LEU A 134 -7.59 -4.31 1.95
N PRO A 135 -8.07 -5.06 2.95
CA PRO A 135 -7.42 -5.15 4.25
C PRO A 135 -6.03 -5.79 4.16
N VAL A 136 -5.14 -5.41 5.08
CA VAL A 136 -3.84 -6.07 5.23
C VAL A 136 -4.00 -7.59 5.44
N GLY A 137 -3.16 -8.39 4.77
CA GLY A 137 -3.24 -9.85 4.79
C GLY A 137 -4.26 -10.44 3.82
N SER A 138 -4.69 -9.66 2.83
CA SER A 138 -5.56 -10.11 1.73
C SER A 138 -4.73 -10.52 0.50
N ASP A 139 -3.76 -11.41 0.68
CA ASP A 139 -2.77 -11.75 -0.35
C ASP A 139 -3.39 -12.43 -1.57
N ALA A 140 -4.22 -13.45 -1.35
CA ALA A 140 -4.89 -14.16 -2.44
C ALA A 140 -5.89 -13.26 -3.17
N ALA A 141 -6.69 -12.48 -2.42
CA ALA A 141 -7.62 -11.53 -3.02
C ALA A 141 -6.90 -10.46 -3.83
N GLN A 142 -5.79 -9.92 -3.31
CA GLN A 142 -5.01 -8.90 -4.01
C GLN A 142 -4.45 -9.40 -5.35
N ARG A 143 -3.88 -10.61 -5.35
CA ARG A 143 -3.38 -11.25 -6.58
C ARG A 143 -4.51 -11.54 -7.56
N TYR A 144 -5.67 -11.93 -7.07
CA TYR A 144 -6.87 -12.11 -7.90
C TYR A 144 -7.31 -10.81 -8.57
N TYR A 145 -7.44 -9.71 -7.80
CA TYR A 145 -7.84 -8.41 -8.36
C TYR A 145 -6.78 -7.83 -9.31
N ALA A 146 -5.49 -8.04 -9.02
CA ALA A 146 -4.41 -7.67 -9.94
C ALA A 146 -4.50 -8.44 -11.27
N GLN A 147 -4.82 -9.75 -11.21
CA GLN A 147 -5.04 -10.55 -12.42
C GLN A 147 -6.29 -10.08 -13.19
N CYS A 148 -7.39 -9.75 -12.50
CA CYS A 148 -8.58 -9.18 -13.16
C CYS A 148 -8.27 -7.87 -13.88
N ALA A 149 -7.43 -7.01 -13.29
CA ALA A 149 -6.98 -5.76 -13.92
C ALA A 149 -6.18 -6.04 -15.19
N LEU A 150 -5.23 -6.97 -15.13
CA LEU A 150 -4.46 -7.42 -16.30
C LEU A 150 -5.36 -7.97 -17.41
N ASP A 151 -6.27 -8.89 -17.08
CA ASP A 151 -7.17 -9.54 -18.03
C ASP A 151 -8.15 -8.53 -18.67
N ALA A 152 -8.48 -7.47 -17.95
CA ALA A 152 -9.35 -6.41 -18.46
C ALA A 152 -8.58 -5.29 -19.19
N GLY A 153 -7.24 -5.25 -19.10
CA GLY A 153 -6.42 -4.17 -19.66
C GLY A 153 -6.56 -2.85 -18.89
N VAL A 154 -6.80 -2.93 -17.58
CA VAL A 154 -7.06 -1.78 -16.69
C VAL A 154 -5.82 -1.52 -15.84
N ALA A 155 -5.33 -0.27 -15.80
CA ALA A 155 -4.22 0.12 -14.94
C ALA A 155 -4.53 -0.18 -13.47
N PHE A 156 -3.53 -0.63 -12.70
CA PHE A 156 -3.73 -1.05 -11.33
C PHE A 156 -2.98 -0.15 -10.34
N VAL A 157 -3.67 0.32 -9.30
CA VAL A 157 -3.07 1.07 -8.19
C VAL A 157 -3.20 0.24 -6.92
N ASN A 158 -2.07 -0.30 -6.46
CA ASN A 158 -2.00 -1.14 -5.28
C ASN A 158 -1.70 -0.32 -4.02
N ALA A 159 -2.73 -0.02 -3.24
CA ALA A 159 -2.58 0.76 -2.01
C ALA A 159 -2.27 -0.09 -0.76
N ILE A 160 -2.16 -1.41 -0.87
CA ILE A 160 -1.94 -2.31 0.28
C ILE A 160 -0.57 -3.00 0.23
N PRO A 161 -0.04 -3.48 1.37
CA PRO A 161 1.29 -4.09 1.45
C PRO A 161 1.32 -5.55 1.00
N VAL A 162 0.74 -5.84 -0.16
CA VAL A 162 0.92 -7.10 -0.89
C VAL A 162 1.75 -6.76 -2.12
N PHE A 163 2.91 -7.37 -2.25
CA PHE A 163 3.86 -7.03 -3.30
C PHE A 163 3.38 -7.52 -4.66
N ILE A 164 3.04 -6.58 -5.53
CA ILE A 164 2.64 -6.78 -6.92
C ILE A 164 3.54 -5.94 -7.84
N ALA A 165 3.60 -4.62 -7.66
CA ALA A 165 4.44 -3.76 -8.49
C ALA A 165 5.94 -4.01 -8.23
N SER A 166 6.30 -4.32 -7.00
CA SER A 166 7.67 -4.62 -6.56
C SER A 166 8.08 -6.10 -6.71
N ASP A 167 7.13 -6.98 -7.02
CA ASP A 167 7.41 -8.39 -7.34
C ASP A 167 7.81 -8.53 -8.82
N PRO A 168 9.04 -9.02 -9.13
CA PRO A 168 9.53 -9.06 -10.50
C PRO A 168 8.64 -9.88 -11.47
N VAL A 169 8.01 -10.95 -10.96
CA VAL A 169 7.14 -11.81 -11.78
C VAL A 169 5.87 -11.07 -12.17
N TRP A 170 5.24 -10.37 -11.21
CA TRP A 170 4.06 -9.57 -11.48
C TRP A 170 4.38 -8.33 -12.31
N ALA A 171 5.48 -7.65 -11.98
CA ALA A 171 5.98 -6.51 -12.74
C ALA A 171 6.15 -6.84 -14.22
N LYS A 172 6.76 -8.00 -14.51
CA LYS A 172 6.90 -8.51 -15.88
C LYS A 172 5.56 -8.79 -16.55
N LYS A 173 4.59 -9.40 -15.85
CA LYS A 173 3.24 -9.63 -16.42
C LYS A 173 2.56 -8.33 -16.85
N PHE A 174 2.64 -7.29 -16.00
CA PHE A 174 2.09 -5.97 -16.31
C PHE A 174 2.80 -5.31 -17.49
N ALA A 175 4.13 -5.42 -17.55
CA ALA A 175 4.93 -4.91 -18.66
C ALA A 175 4.61 -5.62 -19.99
N ASP A 176 4.58 -6.96 -19.98
CA ASP A 176 4.28 -7.78 -21.16
C ASP A 176 2.85 -7.50 -21.70
N ALA A 177 1.91 -7.24 -20.79
CA ALA A 177 0.53 -6.90 -21.15
C ALA A 177 0.36 -5.43 -21.60
N GLY A 178 1.37 -4.59 -21.44
CA GLY A 178 1.26 -3.14 -21.70
C GLY A 178 0.34 -2.42 -20.73
N VAL A 179 0.11 -2.95 -19.53
CA VAL A 179 -0.79 -2.41 -18.52
C VAL A 179 0.02 -1.73 -17.42
N PRO A 180 -0.24 -0.45 -17.09
CA PRO A 180 0.48 0.24 -16.02
C PRO A 180 0.11 -0.28 -14.64
N ILE A 181 1.09 -0.30 -13.72
CA ILE A 181 0.87 -0.53 -12.28
C ILE A 181 1.63 0.49 -11.45
N ILE A 182 0.99 1.01 -10.38
CA ILE A 182 1.60 1.84 -9.34
C ILE A 182 1.38 1.14 -8.01
N GLY A 183 2.42 0.83 -7.28
CA GLY A 183 2.41 0.05 -6.03
C GLY A 183 3.79 0.08 -5.35
N ASP A 184 3.92 -0.46 -4.18
CA ASP A 184 2.93 -1.11 -3.30
C ASP A 184 2.90 -0.38 -1.94
N ASP A 185 1.78 -0.49 -1.21
CA ASP A 185 1.57 0.10 0.13
C ASP A 185 1.62 1.64 0.14
N ILE A 186 0.46 2.28 0.08
CA ILE A 186 0.32 3.74 -0.03
C ILE A 186 1.00 4.49 1.12
N LYS A 187 1.73 5.56 0.78
CA LYS A 187 2.15 6.59 1.73
C LYS A 187 1.00 7.55 2.01
N SER A 188 1.04 8.23 3.16
CA SER A 188 0.18 9.40 3.43
C SER A 188 0.90 10.67 2.99
N GLN A 189 0.18 11.79 2.81
CA GLN A 189 0.80 13.08 2.48
C GLN A 189 1.77 13.53 3.58
N VAL A 190 1.29 13.61 4.84
CA VAL A 190 2.12 13.84 6.02
C VAL A 190 1.77 12.77 7.04
N GLY A 191 2.38 11.61 6.94
CA GLY A 191 2.15 10.49 7.83
C GLY A 191 3.41 10.08 8.59
N ALA A 192 3.26 9.13 9.49
CA ALA A 192 4.36 8.66 10.34
C ALA A 192 5.59 8.22 9.52
N THR A 193 5.37 7.50 8.42
CA THR A 193 6.47 7.05 7.55
C THR A 193 7.19 8.24 6.91
N ILE A 194 6.46 9.21 6.35
CA ILE A 194 7.07 10.38 5.71
C ILE A 194 7.87 11.19 6.72
N VAL A 195 7.27 11.49 7.90
CA VAL A 195 7.97 12.26 8.94
C VAL A 195 9.23 11.53 9.41
N HIS A 196 9.15 10.22 9.61
CA HIS A 196 10.30 9.41 10.03
C HIS A 196 11.41 9.39 8.96
N ARG A 197 11.04 9.22 7.68
CA ARG A 197 11.99 9.30 6.54
C ARG A 197 12.71 10.65 6.48
N VAL A 198 11.96 11.75 6.57
CA VAL A 198 12.54 13.10 6.54
C VAL A 198 13.49 13.33 7.71
N LEU A 199 13.15 12.86 8.91
CA LEU A 199 14.04 12.96 10.07
C LEU A 199 15.28 12.07 9.94
N ALA A 200 15.14 10.84 9.42
CA ALA A 200 16.28 9.96 9.15
C ALA A 200 17.23 10.62 8.14
N ARG A 201 16.70 11.15 7.05
CA ARG A 201 17.47 11.90 6.05
C ARG A 201 18.14 13.13 6.65
N LEU A 202 17.46 13.87 7.54
CA LEU A 202 18.06 15.01 8.24
C LEU A 202 19.30 14.62 9.05
N PHE A 203 19.29 13.46 9.73
CA PHE A 203 20.47 12.95 10.45
C PHE A 203 21.63 12.78 9.47
N GLU A 204 21.40 12.12 8.36
CA GLU A 204 22.41 11.85 7.35
C GLU A 204 22.95 13.13 6.71
N ASP A 205 22.07 14.01 6.22
CA ASP A 205 22.44 15.28 5.57
C ASP A 205 23.24 16.21 6.49
N ARG A 206 23.11 16.03 7.81
CA ARG A 206 23.83 16.81 8.82
C ARG A 206 25.04 16.09 9.40
N GLY A 207 25.39 14.90 8.88
CA GLY A 207 26.53 14.11 9.32
C GLY A 207 26.40 13.54 10.73
N LEU A 208 25.15 13.26 11.16
CA LEU A 208 24.86 12.58 12.41
C LEU A 208 24.76 11.09 12.18
N THR A 209 25.08 10.30 13.21
CA THR A 209 24.81 8.86 13.20
C THR A 209 23.44 8.60 13.84
N LEU A 210 22.64 7.77 13.23
CA LEU A 210 21.43 7.21 13.83
C LEU A 210 21.76 5.82 14.37
N ASP A 211 21.70 5.64 15.70
CA ASP A 211 22.04 4.37 16.35
C ASP A 211 20.80 3.49 16.56
N HIS A 212 19.70 4.08 17.05
CA HIS A 212 18.45 3.35 17.32
C HIS A 212 17.25 4.19 16.92
N THR A 213 16.19 3.54 16.46
CA THR A 213 14.93 4.22 16.20
C THR A 213 13.71 3.32 16.37
N TYR A 214 12.62 3.90 16.87
CA TYR A 214 11.32 3.24 16.83
C TYR A 214 10.20 4.15 16.36
N GLN A 215 9.17 3.53 15.80
CA GLN A 215 7.89 4.15 15.49
C GLN A 215 6.75 3.26 15.98
N LEU A 216 6.04 3.73 17.01
CA LEU A 216 4.85 3.08 17.56
C LEU A 216 3.61 3.75 16.99
N ASN A 217 2.68 2.95 16.45
CA ASN A 217 1.47 3.48 15.85
C ASN A 217 0.24 2.94 16.57
N VAL A 218 -0.66 3.84 16.96
CA VAL A 218 -1.93 3.53 17.62
C VAL A 218 -3.05 4.17 16.80
N GLY A 219 -4.09 3.42 16.48
CA GLY A 219 -5.24 3.92 15.73
C GLY A 219 -6.54 3.26 16.13
N GLY A 220 -7.66 3.75 15.63
CA GLY A 220 -8.99 3.25 16.01
C GLY A 220 -9.84 2.73 14.85
N ASN A 221 -9.30 2.69 13.63
CA ASN A 221 -10.00 2.17 12.47
C ASN A 221 -9.84 0.64 12.34
N MET A 222 -10.54 0.08 11.35
CA MET A 222 -10.55 -1.38 11.13
C MET A 222 -9.20 -1.93 10.70
N ASP A 223 -8.34 -1.14 10.02
CA ASP A 223 -6.99 -1.59 9.68
C ASP A 223 -6.15 -1.84 10.94
N PHE A 224 -6.21 -0.95 11.93
CA PHE A 224 -5.54 -1.17 13.22
C PHE A 224 -6.10 -2.36 13.97
N LYS A 225 -7.41 -2.60 13.92
CA LYS A 225 -8.02 -3.79 14.52
C LYS A 225 -7.59 -5.08 13.81
N ASN A 226 -7.52 -5.07 12.49
CA ASN A 226 -7.02 -6.19 11.69
C ASN A 226 -5.56 -6.52 12.05
N MET A 227 -4.75 -5.51 12.27
CA MET A 227 -3.34 -5.64 12.61
C MET A 227 -3.06 -6.21 14.02
N LEU A 228 -4.07 -6.41 14.87
CA LEU A 228 -3.92 -7.17 16.11
C LEU A 228 -3.65 -8.66 15.86
N GLU A 229 -3.97 -9.17 14.68
CA GLU A 229 -3.59 -10.51 14.22
C GLU A 229 -2.18 -10.47 13.60
N ARG A 230 -1.19 -10.66 14.44
CA ARG A 230 0.23 -10.42 14.09
C ARG A 230 0.77 -11.34 13.00
N GLU A 231 0.20 -12.53 12.86
CA GLU A 231 0.58 -13.50 11.82
C GLU A 231 0.35 -12.98 10.39
N ARG A 232 -0.52 -11.97 10.22
CA ARG A 232 -0.84 -11.34 8.93
C ARG A 232 -0.01 -10.08 8.64
N LEU A 233 1.01 -9.78 9.44
CA LEU A 233 1.72 -8.49 9.40
C LEU A 233 3.11 -8.53 8.78
N GLU A 234 3.62 -9.67 8.37
CA GLU A 234 5.02 -9.80 7.92
C GLU A 234 5.34 -8.84 6.77
N SER A 235 4.56 -8.86 5.69
CA SER A 235 4.75 -7.96 4.55
C SER A 235 4.65 -6.48 4.93
N LYS A 236 3.73 -6.12 5.83
CA LYS A 236 3.58 -4.73 6.30
C LYS A 236 4.75 -4.27 7.17
N LYS A 237 5.34 -5.16 7.97
CA LYS A 237 6.53 -4.85 8.78
C LYS A 237 7.72 -4.59 7.85
N ILE A 238 7.95 -5.47 6.88
CA ILE A 238 9.01 -5.34 5.87
C ILE A 238 8.85 -4.00 5.13
N SER A 239 7.69 -3.73 4.56
CA SER A 239 7.38 -2.50 3.81
C SER A 239 7.71 -1.23 4.60
N LYS A 240 7.26 -1.13 5.86
CA LYS A 240 7.49 0.06 6.68
C LYS A 240 8.94 0.24 7.09
N THR A 241 9.62 -0.84 7.44
CA THR A 241 11.03 -0.80 7.85
C THR A 241 11.89 -0.38 6.68
N GLN A 242 11.75 -1.01 5.52
CA GLN A 242 12.47 -0.65 4.31
C GLN A 242 12.21 0.80 3.88
N ALA A 243 10.98 1.29 4.00
CA ALA A 243 10.66 2.67 3.67
C ALA A 243 11.48 3.70 4.47
N VAL A 244 11.78 3.44 5.75
CA VAL A 244 12.59 4.33 6.60
C VAL A 244 14.08 4.10 6.38
N THR A 245 14.54 2.86 6.44
CA THR A 245 15.97 2.54 6.33
C THR A 245 16.55 2.86 4.96
N SER A 246 15.73 2.86 3.89
CA SER A 246 16.15 3.27 2.55
C SER A 246 16.55 4.75 2.41
N GLN A 247 16.32 5.57 3.45
CA GLN A 247 16.77 6.97 3.49
C GLN A 247 18.18 7.12 4.04
N LEU A 248 18.78 6.04 4.55
CA LEU A 248 20.12 6.01 5.12
C LEU A 248 21.06 5.33 4.12
N GLU A 249 22.03 6.06 3.56
CA GLU A 249 23.02 5.53 2.61
C GLU A 249 23.98 4.53 3.27
N ILE A 250 24.21 4.68 4.59
CA ILE A 250 25.07 3.82 5.41
C ILE A 250 24.20 3.08 6.43
N SER A 251 23.25 2.29 5.97
CA SER A 251 22.46 1.51 6.93
C SER A 251 23.14 0.18 7.26
N ASN A 252 24.13 0.21 8.14
CA ASN A 252 24.56 -0.96 8.89
C ASN A 252 23.80 -1.07 10.24
N MET A 253 22.56 -0.56 10.30
CA MET A 253 21.75 -0.71 11.50
C MET A 253 21.35 -2.18 11.66
N ASP A 254 21.58 -2.73 12.84
CA ASP A 254 21.07 -4.05 13.18
C ASP A 254 19.53 -4.03 13.10
N PRO A 255 18.88 -5.07 12.57
CA PRO A 255 17.43 -5.18 12.57
C PRO A 255 16.79 -4.98 13.95
N ASP A 256 17.51 -5.27 15.04
CA ASP A 256 17.05 -5.07 16.41
C ASP A 256 17.10 -3.59 16.86
N ASP A 257 17.86 -2.75 16.15
CA ASP A 257 17.96 -1.31 16.41
C ASP A 257 16.83 -0.49 15.76
N VAL A 258 16.01 -1.14 14.91
CA VAL A 258 14.90 -0.50 14.19
C VAL A 258 13.59 -1.20 14.52
N HIS A 259 12.67 -0.49 15.18
CA HIS A 259 11.33 -1.03 15.43
C HIS A 259 10.25 -0.15 14.83
N ILE A 260 9.60 -0.62 13.75
CA ILE A 260 8.48 0.08 13.11
C ILE A 260 7.29 -0.87 13.01
N GLY A 261 6.23 -0.54 13.71
CA GLY A 261 5.07 -1.43 13.67
C GLY A 261 3.76 -0.76 14.07
N PRO A 262 2.63 -1.46 13.79
CA PRO A 262 1.41 -1.21 14.53
C PRO A 262 1.61 -1.64 15.97
N SER A 263 1.17 -0.80 16.91
CA SER A 263 1.34 -1.08 18.33
C SER A 263 0.05 -1.54 18.97
N ASP A 264 -1.08 -0.80 18.73
CA ASP A 264 -2.34 -1.12 19.38
C ASP A 264 -3.55 -0.52 18.64
N HIS A 265 -4.75 -1.00 19.01
CA HIS A 265 -6.04 -0.52 18.54
C HIS A 265 -6.85 0.08 19.69
N VAL A 266 -7.26 1.33 19.54
CA VAL A 266 -8.08 2.07 20.47
C VAL A 266 -9.37 2.56 19.79
N PRO A 267 -10.51 1.88 19.97
CA PRO A 267 -11.74 2.10 19.17
C PRO A 267 -12.25 3.54 19.14
N TRP A 268 -12.17 4.28 20.25
CA TRP A 268 -12.67 5.65 20.33
C TRP A 268 -11.83 6.67 19.53
N LEU A 269 -10.64 6.30 19.08
CA LEU A 269 -9.86 7.12 18.14
C LEU A 269 -10.52 7.18 16.76
N LYS A 270 -11.40 6.21 16.43
CA LYS A 270 -12.00 6.12 15.09
C LYS A 270 -10.91 6.04 14.03
N ASP A 271 -10.98 6.85 12.97
CA ASP A 271 -9.97 6.90 11.91
C ASP A 271 -8.75 7.79 12.24
N ARG A 272 -8.61 8.23 13.49
CA ARG A 272 -7.39 8.91 13.93
C ARG A 272 -6.28 7.92 14.21
N LYS A 273 -5.07 8.36 13.90
CA LYS A 273 -3.84 7.62 14.12
C LYS A 273 -2.83 8.49 14.83
N TRP A 274 -2.26 7.95 15.87
CA TRP A 274 -1.12 8.52 16.56
C TRP A 274 0.14 7.74 16.21
N ALA A 275 1.24 8.46 15.99
CA ALA A 275 2.56 7.90 15.85
C ALA A 275 3.49 8.52 16.88
N TYR A 276 4.23 7.67 17.59
CA TYR A 276 5.31 8.07 18.48
C TYR A 276 6.61 7.63 17.83
N ILE A 277 7.46 8.60 17.49
CA ILE A 277 8.75 8.37 16.85
C ILE A 277 9.83 8.80 17.83
N ARG A 278 10.79 7.92 18.07
CA ARG A 278 12.01 8.24 18.79
C ARG A 278 13.21 7.84 17.93
N MET A 279 14.22 8.70 17.92
CA MET A 279 15.47 8.52 17.23
C MET A 279 16.60 8.82 18.21
N GLU A 280 17.53 7.92 18.36
CA GLU A 280 18.70 8.05 19.20
C GLU A 280 19.95 7.98 18.32
N GLY A 281 20.82 8.95 18.47
CA GLY A 281 22.00 9.04 17.65
C GLY A 281 23.11 9.88 18.29
N ARG A 282 24.14 10.13 17.52
CA ARG A 282 25.33 10.86 17.95
C ARG A 282 25.65 11.98 16.99
N ASN A 283 26.10 13.09 17.56
CA ASN A 283 26.57 14.24 16.80
C ASN A 283 28.07 14.49 17.03
N PHE A 284 28.55 15.70 16.83
CA PHE A 284 29.94 16.12 16.99
C PHE A 284 30.52 15.64 18.33
N GLY A 285 31.65 14.89 18.29
CA GLY A 285 32.32 14.37 19.45
C GLY A 285 31.63 13.15 20.09
N ASP A 286 30.81 12.42 19.33
CA ASP A 286 30.00 11.29 19.80
C ASP A 286 29.00 11.67 20.91
N VAL A 287 28.65 12.96 21.02
CA VAL A 287 27.70 13.41 22.04
C VAL A 287 26.29 12.93 21.66
N PRO A 288 25.58 12.26 22.57
CA PRO A 288 24.22 11.77 22.32
C PRO A 288 23.27 12.89 21.89
N LEU A 289 22.43 12.57 20.91
CA LEU A 289 21.33 13.41 20.43
C LEU A 289 20.09 12.55 20.25
N ASN A 290 19.00 12.96 20.88
CA ASN A 290 17.74 12.24 20.81
C ASN A 290 16.65 13.15 20.26
N VAL A 291 15.78 12.59 19.42
CA VAL A 291 14.57 13.24 18.92
C VAL A 291 13.34 12.43 19.32
N GLU A 292 12.36 13.10 19.90
CA GLU A 292 11.04 12.53 20.15
C GLU A 292 9.98 13.37 19.44
N LEU A 293 9.07 12.66 18.74
CA LEU A 293 7.97 13.31 18.03
C LEU A 293 6.69 12.50 18.22
N LYS A 294 5.61 13.22 18.49
CA LYS A 294 4.24 12.68 18.43
C LYS A 294 3.49 13.35 17.28
N LEU A 295 2.95 12.52 16.40
CA LEU A 295 2.09 12.94 15.29
C LEU A 295 0.67 12.41 15.51
N GLU A 296 -0.35 13.24 15.28
CA GLU A 296 -1.75 12.80 15.19
C GLU A 296 -2.33 13.24 13.86
N VAL A 297 -2.97 12.31 13.14
CA VAL A 297 -3.62 12.56 11.85
C VAL A 297 -4.95 11.83 11.76
N TRP A 298 -5.85 12.30 10.89
CA TRP A 298 -6.91 11.46 10.34
C TRP A 298 -6.29 10.63 9.21
N ASP A 299 -6.25 9.31 9.38
CA ASP A 299 -5.40 8.40 8.57
C ASP A 299 -5.87 8.34 7.10
N SER A 300 -7.15 8.10 6.89
CA SER A 300 -7.69 7.89 5.54
C SER A 300 -7.73 9.19 4.69
N PRO A 301 -8.19 10.35 5.18
CA PRO A 301 -8.10 11.59 4.42
C PRO A 301 -6.66 11.95 4.03
N ASN A 302 -5.71 11.66 4.93
CA ASN A 302 -4.29 11.94 4.72
C ASN A 302 -3.64 11.11 3.59
N SER A 303 -4.28 10.05 3.12
CA SER A 303 -3.84 9.25 1.96
C SER A 303 -4.61 9.54 0.67
N ALA A 304 -5.78 10.18 0.77
CA ALA A 304 -6.67 10.35 -0.38
C ALA A 304 -6.06 11.22 -1.48
N GLY A 305 -5.36 12.30 -1.13
CA GLY A 305 -4.68 13.16 -2.12
C GLY A 305 -3.59 12.41 -2.89
N VAL A 306 -2.87 11.51 -2.21
CA VAL A 306 -1.83 10.68 -2.83
C VAL A 306 -2.44 9.73 -3.87
N ILE A 307 -3.56 9.10 -3.56
CA ILE A 307 -4.26 8.21 -4.52
C ILE A 307 -4.84 8.99 -5.70
N ILE A 308 -5.33 10.21 -5.50
CA ILE A 308 -5.78 11.06 -6.62
C ILE A 308 -4.65 11.24 -7.64
N ASP A 309 -3.43 11.51 -7.17
CA ASP A 309 -2.28 11.69 -8.04
C ASP A 309 -1.82 10.36 -8.65
N ALA A 310 -1.80 9.27 -7.89
CA ALA A 310 -1.48 7.95 -8.41
C ALA A 310 -2.43 7.52 -9.53
N VAL A 311 -3.75 7.74 -9.38
CA VAL A 311 -4.75 7.45 -10.42
C VAL A 311 -4.50 8.28 -11.67
N ARG A 312 -4.16 9.58 -11.52
CA ARG A 312 -3.86 10.45 -12.66
C ARG A 312 -2.56 10.03 -13.37
N CYS A 313 -1.52 9.66 -12.61
CA CYS A 313 -0.29 9.11 -13.18
C CYS A 313 -0.54 7.79 -13.93
N ALA A 314 -1.36 6.89 -13.37
CA ALA A 314 -1.74 5.64 -14.04
C ALA A 314 -2.48 5.91 -15.38
N LYS A 315 -3.36 6.92 -15.40
CA LYS A 315 -4.03 7.34 -16.64
C LYS A 315 -3.06 7.95 -17.64
N VAL A 316 -2.12 8.81 -17.20
CA VAL A 316 -1.08 9.36 -18.06
C VAL A 316 -0.22 8.25 -18.67
N ALA A 317 0.10 7.20 -17.90
CA ALA A 317 0.80 6.03 -18.42
C ALA A 317 0.01 5.31 -19.52
N LEU A 318 -1.31 5.08 -19.30
CA LEU A 318 -2.19 4.51 -20.31
C LEU A 318 -2.21 5.35 -21.60
N ASP A 319 -2.34 6.68 -21.48
CA ASP A 319 -2.39 7.58 -22.63
C ASP A 319 -1.11 7.55 -23.45
N ARG A 320 0.02 7.26 -22.80
CA ARG A 320 1.33 7.15 -23.43
C ARG A 320 1.69 5.74 -23.89
N GLY A 321 0.83 4.75 -23.62
CA GLY A 321 1.10 3.35 -23.92
C GLY A 321 2.26 2.76 -23.09
N ILE A 322 2.48 3.27 -21.87
CA ILE A 322 3.52 2.80 -20.95
C ILE A 322 2.92 1.69 -20.09
N GLY A 323 3.44 0.47 -20.19
CA GLY A 323 3.05 -0.67 -19.35
C GLY A 323 4.08 -0.99 -18.28
N GLY A 324 3.68 -1.87 -17.35
CA GLY A 324 4.52 -2.27 -16.22
C GLY A 324 4.51 -1.28 -15.07
N PRO A 325 5.40 -1.46 -14.08
CA PRO A 325 5.51 -0.55 -12.95
C PRO A 325 5.98 0.84 -13.37
N ILE A 326 5.26 1.86 -12.88
CA ILE A 326 5.60 3.25 -13.14
C ILE A 326 6.48 3.74 -11.99
N VAL A 327 7.79 3.75 -12.22
CA VAL A 327 8.83 3.85 -11.18
C VAL A 327 8.75 5.13 -10.36
N GLY A 328 8.77 6.31 -10.98
CA GLY A 328 8.73 7.59 -10.27
C GLY A 328 7.48 7.75 -9.39
N PRO A 329 6.27 7.63 -9.93
CA PRO A 329 5.04 7.62 -9.16
C PRO A 329 5.01 6.56 -8.06
N SER A 330 5.48 5.33 -8.31
CA SER A 330 5.56 4.31 -7.26
C SER A 330 6.53 4.72 -6.14
N ALA A 331 7.70 5.23 -6.48
CA ALA A 331 8.70 5.67 -5.49
C ALA A 331 8.19 6.81 -4.61
N TYR A 332 7.46 7.77 -5.19
CA TYR A 332 6.94 8.90 -4.43
C TYR A 332 5.69 8.56 -3.61
N PHE A 333 4.76 7.81 -4.19
CA PHE A 333 3.45 7.56 -3.57
C PHE A 333 3.41 6.32 -2.68
N MET A 334 4.32 5.35 -2.86
CA MET A 334 4.24 4.03 -2.22
C MET A 334 5.43 3.76 -1.30
N LYS A 335 5.21 2.94 -0.25
CA LYS A 335 6.26 2.57 0.72
C LYS A 335 7.18 1.48 0.21
N SER A 336 6.66 0.58 -0.62
CA SER A 336 7.39 -0.52 -1.25
C SER A 336 7.33 -0.43 -2.77
N PRO A 337 7.93 0.61 -3.36
CA PRO A 337 8.01 0.71 -4.82
C PRO A 337 8.99 -0.33 -5.38
N PRO A 338 8.95 -0.60 -6.68
CA PRO A 338 9.94 -1.45 -7.36
C PRO A 338 11.39 -0.98 -7.14
N ILE A 339 11.59 0.34 -7.09
CA ILE A 339 12.89 0.96 -6.79
C ILE A 339 12.65 2.07 -5.78
N GLN A 340 13.43 2.05 -4.70
CA GLN A 340 13.42 3.11 -3.68
C GLN A 340 14.27 4.29 -4.13
N TYR A 341 13.75 5.51 -3.93
CA TYR A 341 14.48 6.76 -4.13
C TYR A 341 14.30 7.67 -2.91
N HIS A 342 15.18 8.65 -2.76
CA HIS A 342 14.94 9.76 -1.84
C HIS A 342 13.68 10.52 -2.25
N ASP A 343 12.95 11.07 -1.28
CA ASP A 343 11.63 11.65 -1.54
C ASP A 343 11.69 12.88 -2.46
N ASP A 344 12.77 13.67 -2.43
CA ASP A 344 13.03 14.80 -3.34
C ASP A 344 13.24 14.32 -4.79
N VAL A 345 14.06 13.30 -4.99
CA VAL A 345 14.29 12.70 -6.31
C VAL A 345 12.99 12.09 -6.84
N ALA A 346 12.27 11.34 -6.01
CA ALA A 346 11.00 10.74 -6.40
C ALA A 346 9.93 11.79 -6.75
N HIS A 347 9.91 12.93 -6.03
CA HIS A 347 9.05 14.07 -6.35
C HIS A 347 9.38 14.62 -7.75
N ASP A 348 10.64 14.92 -8.02
CA ASP A 348 11.07 15.44 -9.33
C ASP A 348 10.75 14.47 -10.47
N MET A 349 10.82 13.14 -10.20
CA MET A 349 10.41 12.12 -11.16
C MET A 349 8.90 12.17 -11.45
N VAL A 350 8.04 12.46 -10.46
CA VAL A 350 6.59 12.63 -10.67
C VAL A 350 6.31 13.87 -11.51
N GLU A 351 6.95 15.01 -11.19
CA GLU A 351 6.79 16.25 -11.95
C GLU A 351 7.21 16.06 -13.42
N ALA A 352 8.38 15.46 -13.64
CA ALA A 352 8.86 15.14 -14.98
C ALA A 352 7.93 14.14 -15.71
N PHE A 353 7.37 13.17 -15.01
CA PHE A 353 6.42 12.23 -15.57
C PHE A 353 5.08 12.89 -15.91
N ALA A 354 4.62 13.82 -15.10
CA ALA A 354 3.39 14.57 -15.35
C ALA A 354 3.53 15.52 -16.54
N ASP A 355 4.73 16.12 -16.73
CA ASP A 355 5.02 16.95 -17.90
C ASP A 355 5.06 16.09 -19.17
N ARG A 356 4.19 16.40 -20.11
CA ARG A 356 4.06 15.66 -21.39
C ARG A 356 5.32 15.70 -22.27
N GLY A 357 6.30 16.55 -21.94
CA GLY A 357 7.59 16.65 -22.63
C GLY A 357 8.65 15.66 -22.13
N ALA A 358 8.49 15.06 -20.97
CA ALA A 358 9.47 14.11 -20.43
C ALA A 358 9.28 12.71 -21.04
N GLU A 359 10.08 12.38 -22.04
CA GLU A 359 9.99 11.11 -22.77
C GLU A 359 10.55 9.89 -22.02
N ASN A 360 11.27 10.07 -20.91
CA ASN A 360 12.11 9.00 -20.38
C ASN A 360 12.05 8.82 -18.86
N ILE A 361 11.00 8.19 -18.36
CA ILE A 361 11.17 7.39 -17.15
C ILE A 361 11.11 5.93 -17.58
N VAL A 362 12.28 5.39 -17.90
CA VAL A 362 12.42 4.01 -18.34
C VAL A 362 12.31 3.12 -17.13
N TRP A 363 11.33 2.24 -17.13
CA TRP A 363 11.37 0.99 -16.37
C TRP A 363 12.74 0.33 -16.67
N PRO A 364 13.40 -0.28 -15.66
CA PRO A 364 14.70 -0.93 -15.87
C PRO A 364 14.70 -1.77 -17.12
N SER A 365 15.78 -1.71 -17.90
CA SER A 365 15.95 -2.50 -19.11
C SER A 365 15.67 -3.98 -18.85
N ALA A 366 15.33 -4.72 -19.89
CA ALA A 366 15.11 -6.17 -19.77
C ALA A 366 16.26 -6.88 -19.04
N ASP A 367 17.48 -6.39 -19.19
CA ASP A 367 18.68 -6.93 -18.55
C ASP A 367 18.63 -6.81 -17.01
N VAL A 368 18.16 -5.68 -16.47
CA VAL A 368 18.02 -5.48 -15.01
C VAL A 368 16.88 -6.31 -14.44
N LEU A 369 15.84 -6.52 -15.23
CA LEU A 369 14.73 -7.43 -14.88
C LEU A 369 15.18 -8.89 -14.88
N GLU A 370 15.99 -9.31 -15.85
CA GLU A 370 16.55 -10.66 -15.91
C GLU A 370 17.51 -10.91 -14.75
N GLU A 371 18.30 -9.92 -14.37
CA GLU A 371 19.21 -10.00 -13.22
C GLU A 371 18.43 -10.13 -11.89
N ALA A 372 17.39 -9.30 -11.69
CA ALA A 372 16.52 -9.39 -10.53
C ALA A 372 15.71 -10.70 -10.46
N LEU A 373 15.26 -11.22 -11.62
CA LEU A 373 14.59 -12.53 -11.69
C LEU A 373 15.56 -13.67 -11.38
N ALA A 374 16.82 -13.57 -11.82
CA ALA A 374 17.85 -14.58 -11.53
C ALA A 374 18.21 -14.62 -10.04
N GLU A 375 18.22 -13.45 -9.37
CA GLU A 375 18.42 -13.37 -7.91
C GLU A 375 17.26 -14.04 -7.15
N VAL A 376 16.01 -13.77 -7.51
CA VAL A 376 14.82 -14.38 -6.88
C VAL A 376 14.80 -15.89 -7.10
N GLU A 377 15.17 -16.37 -8.29
CA GLU A 377 15.27 -17.82 -8.55
C GLU A 377 16.42 -18.47 -7.77
N ALA A 378 17.51 -17.75 -7.54
CA ALA A 378 18.64 -18.24 -6.75
C ALA A 378 18.28 -18.34 -5.26
N GLU A 379 17.57 -17.34 -4.70
CA GLU A 379 17.06 -17.36 -3.32
C GLU A 379 16.04 -18.48 -3.10
N ALA A 380 15.10 -18.66 -4.03
CA ALA A 380 14.11 -19.74 -3.98
C ALA A 380 14.74 -21.14 -4.03
N LYS A 381 15.87 -21.30 -4.74
CA LYS A 381 16.64 -22.57 -4.76
C LYS A 381 17.35 -22.82 -3.43
N ILE A 382 17.91 -21.77 -2.80
CA ILE A 382 18.59 -21.89 -1.51
C ILE A 382 17.57 -22.32 -0.43
N ASP A 383 16.38 -21.74 -0.40
CA ASP A 383 15.32 -22.13 0.52
C ASP A 383 14.83 -23.56 0.30
N SER A 384 14.73 -24.01 -0.95
CA SER A 384 14.35 -25.40 -1.27
C SER A 384 15.43 -26.43 -0.86
N ASP A 385 16.71 -26.09 -1.01
CA ASP A 385 17.82 -26.95 -0.62
C ASP A 385 18.00 -27.03 0.90
N VAL A 386 17.74 -25.92 1.62
CA VAL A 386 17.71 -25.89 3.09
C VAL A 386 16.54 -26.74 3.62
N ALA A 387 15.36 -26.65 3.00
CA ALA A 387 14.21 -27.47 3.38
C ALA A 387 14.44 -28.97 3.13
N MET A 388 15.18 -29.36 2.10
CA MET A 388 15.52 -30.76 1.84
C MET A 388 16.57 -31.34 2.81
N HIS A 389 17.41 -30.52 3.42
CA HIS A 389 18.40 -30.98 4.39
C HIS A 389 17.85 -31.14 5.83
N VAL A 390 16.66 -30.61 6.11
CA VAL A 390 16.00 -30.73 7.43
C VAL A 390 15.13 -32.02 7.52
N VAL A 391 14.90 -32.73 6.43
CA VAL A 391 14.10 -33.97 6.42
C VAL A 391 14.99 -35.17 6.04
N SER A 392 15.96 -35.48 6.89
CA SER A 392 16.56 -36.82 6.91
C SER A 392 16.20 -37.51 8.23
N PRO A 393 15.37 -38.54 8.24
CA PRO A 393 15.09 -39.28 9.46
C PRO A 393 16.31 -40.13 9.81
N THR A 394 16.94 -39.84 10.94
CA THR A 394 17.86 -40.75 11.58
C THR A 394 17.14 -42.07 11.90
N ARG A 395 17.53 -43.11 11.20
CA ARG A 395 17.15 -44.48 11.51
C ARG A 395 17.51 -44.82 12.95
N ALA A 396 16.49 -45.06 13.76
CA ALA A 396 16.64 -45.72 15.05
C ALA A 396 17.00 -47.21 14.80
N THR A 397 18.12 -47.66 15.28
CA THR A 397 18.45 -49.05 15.51
C THR A 397 17.81 -49.55 16.78
N PRO A 398 17.17 -50.73 16.81
CA PRO A 398 16.65 -51.30 18.04
C PRO A 398 17.69 -52.20 18.70
N GLY A 399 17.76 -52.15 20.02
CA GLY A 399 18.40 -53.22 20.80
C GLY A 399 19.24 -52.74 21.97
N SER A 400 18.76 -52.81 23.16
CA SER A 400 18.94 -53.85 24.15
C SER A 400 18.46 -53.39 25.54
N SER A 401 17.73 -54.30 26.14
CA SER A 401 17.32 -54.33 27.57
C SER A 401 18.47 -54.12 28.56
N ASP A 402 18.26 -53.46 29.69
CA ASP A 402 18.18 -54.05 30.98
C ASP A 402 18.29 -53.05 32.17
N THR A 403 17.32 -53.26 33.06
CA THR A 403 17.38 -53.25 34.52
C THR A 403 17.77 -52.00 35.32
N LEU A 404 16.76 -51.57 36.09
CA LEU A 404 16.70 -51.43 37.57
C LEU A 404 17.62 -50.43 38.29
N PHE A 405 17.06 -49.57 39.05
CA PHE A 405 17.06 -49.32 40.48
C PHE A 405 16.84 -47.85 40.88
N THR A 406 15.73 -47.60 41.48
CA THR A 406 15.37 -46.97 42.78
C THR A 406 16.19 -45.80 43.36
N ARG A 407 15.41 -44.81 43.79
CA ARG A 407 15.47 -43.96 44.98
C ARG A 407 16.57 -42.89 45.11
N GLY A 408 16.04 -41.71 45.39
CA GLY A 408 16.67 -40.58 46.02
C GLY A 408 15.85 -39.32 45.78
#